data_99435b043371231b17750e76838bc15f
#
_entry.id   99435b043371231b17750e76838bc15f
#
_cell.length_a   1.000
_cell.length_b   1.000
_cell.length_c   1.000
_cell.angle_alpha   90.00
_cell.angle_beta   90.00
_cell.angle_gamma   90.00
#
_symmetry.space_group_name_H-M   'P 1'
#
loop_
_entity.id
_entity.type
_entity.pdbx_description
1 polymer ?
#
loop_
_entity_poly.entity_id
_entity_poly.type
_entity_poly.pdbx_seq_one_letter_code
_entity_poly.pdbx_strand_id
1 'polypeptide(L)'
;MPITPTLHFNGQCEEAIALYTQAFDLRTNYILHYSDADKRDWDIPFTSEQLSYVYHSEAYIGEQRLMLADELELQSAGSRSFFLTVTFEAEAQVKLAYEVLTREGSILQPLRSTTYSSCMASVIDKFEFRWGLMTEQA
;
A
#
# COMPACT_ATOMS: atom_id res chain seq x y z
N MET A 1 -7.01 -19.09 9.23
CA MET A 1 -5.96 -19.02 8.21
C MET A 1 -6.03 -17.68 7.48
N PRO A 2 -5.46 -16.61 8.02
CA PRO A 2 -5.48 -15.31 7.34
C PRO A 2 -4.58 -15.29 6.12
N ILE A 3 -4.95 -14.49 5.14
CA ILE A 3 -4.14 -14.19 3.98
C ILE A 3 -3.73 -12.73 4.11
N THR A 4 -2.45 -12.47 4.30
CA THR A 4 -1.95 -11.13 4.53
C THR A 4 -1.27 -10.59 3.27
N PRO A 5 -1.82 -9.53 2.66
CA PRO A 5 -1.14 -8.87 1.55
C PRO A 5 0.23 -8.37 1.98
N THR A 6 1.23 -8.62 1.14
CA THR A 6 2.59 -8.15 1.35
C THR A 6 2.98 -7.34 0.13
N LEU A 7 3.29 -6.06 0.35
CA LEU A 7 3.63 -5.14 -0.71
C LEU A 7 5.13 -4.88 -0.68
N HIS A 8 5.78 -5.06 -1.83
CA HIS A 8 7.22 -4.81 -1.97
C HIS A 8 7.49 -3.57 -2.78
N PHE A 9 8.49 -2.82 -2.34
CA PHE A 9 8.95 -1.58 -2.96
C PHE A 9 10.45 -1.69 -3.17
N ASN A 10 11.02 -0.76 -3.90
CA ASN A 10 12.47 -0.70 -4.12
C ASN A 10 13.02 0.59 -3.52
N GLY A 11 13.16 0.60 -2.20
CA GLY A 11 13.67 1.75 -1.46
C GLY A 11 12.61 2.78 -1.11
N GLN A 12 11.35 2.59 -1.51
CA GLN A 12 10.27 3.56 -1.34
C GLN A 12 9.22 3.14 -0.30
N CYS A 13 9.49 2.12 0.49
CA CYS A 13 8.50 1.58 1.42
C CYS A 13 8.05 2.63 2.45
N GLU A 14 8.96 3.40 3.05
CA GLU A 14 8.56 4.43 4.02
C GLU A 14 7.73 5.54 3.36
N GLU A 15 8.05 5.91 2.14
CA GLU A 15 7.27 6.88 1.38
C GLU A 15 5.86 6.32 1.12
N ALA A 16 5.76 5.03 0.79
CA ALA A 16 4.48 4.37 0.57
C ALA A 16 3.65 4.32 1.86
N ILE A 17 4.28 4.00 2.99
CA ILE A 17 3.60 4.00 4.29
C ILE A 17 3.02 5.39 4.59
N ALA A 18 3.77 6.45 4.32
CA ALA A 18 3.29 7.82 4.51
C ALA A 18 2.09 8.13 3.60
N LEU A 19 2.16 7.72 2.34
CA LEU A 19 1.06 7.93 1.40
C LEU A 19 -0.20 7.18 1.83
N TYR A 20 -0.07 5.92 2.22
CA TYR A 20 -1.21 5.10 2.65
C TYR A 20 -1.78 5.55 3.98
N THR A 21 -0.96 6.16 4.83
CA THR A 21 -1.45 6.78 6.06
C THR A 21 -2.39 7.95 5.73
N GLN A 22 -2.03 8.76 4.74
CA GLN A 22 -2.89 9.86 4.27
C GLN A 22 -4.17 9.36 3.59
N ALA A 23 -4.04 8.33 2.76
CA ALA A 23 -5.15 7.83 1.96
C ALA A 23 -6.15 6.99 2.76
N PHE A 24 -5.65 6.15 3.68
CA PHE A 24 -6.43 5.09 4.31
C PHE A 24 -6.41 5.13 5.84
N ASP A 25 -5.75 6.09 6.43
CA ASP A 25 -5.49 6.09 7.88
C ASP A 25 -4.77 4.81 8.32
N LEU A 26 -3.81 4.38 7.50
CA LEU A 26 -2.99 3.21 7.81
C LEU A 26 -2.27 3.42 9.13
N ARG A 27 -2.34 2.41 10.00
CA ARG A 27 -1.68 2.44 11.31
C ARG A 27 -0.51 1.47 11.30
N THR A 28 0.69 2.00 11.48
CA THR A 28 1.91 1.21 11.53
C THR A 28 2.11 0.63 12.91
N ASN A 29 2.25 -0.69 13.00
CA ASN A 29 2.51 -1.36 14.26
C ASN A 29 4.02 -1.37 14.58
N TYR A 30 4.84 -1.73 13.59
CA TYR A 30 6.30 -1.65 13.73
C TYR A 30 6.97 -1.61 12.37
N ILE A 31 8.21 -1.11 12.36
CA ILE A 31 9.08 -1.08 11.18
C ILE A 31 10.47 -1.57 11.60
N LEU A 32 10.98 -2.55 10.87
CA LEU A 32 12.37 -2.98 10.97
C LEU A 32 13.11 -2.54 9.71
N HIS A 33 14.27 -1.94 9.87
CA HIS A 33 15.12 -1.55 8.76
C HIS A 33 16.17 -2.65 8.50
N TYR A 34 16.83 -2.60 7.35
CA TYR A 34 17.91 -3.55 7.08
C TYR A 34 19.06 -3.41 8.08
N SER A 35 19.25 -2.23 8.65
CA SER A 35 20.21 -2.03 9.74
C SER A 35 19.88 -2.85 11.00
N ASP A 36 18.62 -3.25 11.16
CA ASP A 36 18.17 -4.09 12.29
C ASP A 36 18.24 -5.59 11.96
N ALA A 37 18.56 -5.95 10.72
CA ALA A 37 18.55 -7.35 10.29
C ALA A 37 19.63 -8.16 11.01
N ASP A 38 19.24 -9.34 11.47
CA ASP A 38 20.15 -10.30 12.11
C ASP A 38 20.87 -11.11 11.02
N LYS A 39 22.08 -11.59 11.30
CA LYS A 39 22.82 -12.45 10.38
C LYS A 39 22.07 -13.73 10.05
N ARG A 40 21.18 -14.19 10.94
CA ARG A 40 20.34 -15.35 10.67
C ARG A 40 19.38 -15.10 9.52
N ASP A 41 18.93 -13.87 9.34
CA ASP A 41 17.99 -13.50 8.30
C ASP A 41 18.71 -13.09 7.02
N TRP A 42 19.87 -12.44 7.18
CA TRP A 42 20.56 -11.86 6.03
C TRP A 42 22.05 -11.69 6.34
N ASP A 43 22.89 -12.37 5.57
CA ASP A 43 24.33 -12.36 5.77
C ASP A 43 25.07 -11.80 4.54
N ILE A 44 24.56 -10.70 3.99
CA ILE A 44 25.18 -9.98 2.89
C ILE A 44 25.40 -8.54 3.33
N PRO A 45 26.60 -7.94 3.00
CA PRO A 45 26.83 -6.55 3.34
C PRO A 45 25.87 -5.64 2.54
N PHE A 46 25.29 -4.68 3.25
CA PHE A 46 24.40 -3.68 2.64
C PHE A 46 25.18 -2.39 2.38
N THR A 47 24.77 -1.65 1.35
CA THR A 47 25.22 -0.28 1.16
C THR A 47 24.66 0.60 2.27
N SER A 48 25.26 1.78 2.49
CA SER A 48 24.76 2.71 3.50
C SER A 48 23.30 3.13 3.22
N GLU A 49 22.94 3.26 1.95
CA GLU A 49 21.57 3.58 1.55
C GLU A 49 20.62 2.43 1.89
N GLN A 50 21.00 1.20 1.58
CA GLN A 50 20.18 0.03 1.83
C GLN A 50 19.94 -0.21 3.32
N LEU A 51 20.84 0.19 4.19
CA LEU A 51 20.66 0.03 5.63
C LEU A 51 19.44 0.81 6.15
N SER A 52 19.04 1.88 5.47
CA SER A 52 17.88 2.67 5.83
C SER A 52 16.57 2.14 5.25
N TYR A 53 16.63 1.19 4.31
CA TYR A 53 15.42 0.61 3.70
C TYR A 53 14.67 -0.27 4.71
N VAL A 54 13.39 -0.46 4.44
CA VAL A 54 12.53 -1.28 5.31
C VAL A 54 12.76 -2.76 5.00
N TYR A 55 13.22 -3.49 5.98
CA TYR A 55 13.39 -4.92 5.90
C TYR A 55 12.06 -5.65 6.10
N HIS A 56 11.26 -5.19 7.05
CA HIS A 56 9.96 -5.76 7.36
C HIS A 56 9.13 -4.75 8.15
N SER A 57 7.85 -4.66 7.84
CA SER A 57 6.94 -3.84 8.63
C SER A 57 5.55 -4.48 8.66
N GLU A 58 4.80 -4.12 9.69
CA GLU A 58 3.43 -4.54 9.86
C GLU A 58 2.56 -3.31 10.07
N ALA A 59 1.44 -3.26 9.36
CA ALA A 59 0.51 -2.17 9.45
C ALA A 59 -0.92 -2.66 9.24
N TYR A 60 -1.89 -1.78 9.53
CA TYR A 60 -3.31 -2.09 9.43
C TYR A 60 -4.05 -0.97 8.71
N ILE A 61 -4.93 -1.37 7.79
CA ILE A 61 -5.99 -0.51 7.26
C ILE A 61 -7.28 -1.04 7.89
N GLY A 62 -7.88 -0.26 8.81
CA GLY A 62 -8.94 -0.79 9.63
C GLY A 62 -8.48 -2.00 10.42
N GLU A 63 -9.13 -3.13 10.24
CA GLU A 63 -8.74 -4.40 10.88
C GLU A 63 -7.89 -5.29 9.97
N GLN A 64 -7.63 -4.85 8.74
CA GLN A 64 -6.87 -5.63 7.79
C GLN A 64 -5.38 -5.43 7.96
N ARG A 65 -4.68 -6.52 8.26
CA ARG A 65 -3.23 -6.54 8.36
C ARG A 65 -2.59 -6.48 6.99
N LEU A 66 -1.51 -5.72 6.90
CA LEU A 66 -0.64 -5.64 5.73
C LEU A 66 0.80 -5.78 6.17
N MET A 67 1.63 -6.34 5.31
CA MET A 67 3.09 -6.28 5.46
C MET A 67 3.65 -5.47 4.31
N LEU A 68 4.63 -4.61 4.61
CA LEU A 68 5.27 -3.76 3.62
C LEU A 68 6.77 -3.80 3.84
N ALA A 69 7.52 -3.94 2.75
CA ALA A 69 8.98 -4.02 2.82
C ALA A 69 9.61 -3.55 1.52
N ASP A 70 10.88 -3.21 1.60
CA ASP A 70 11.70 -2.96 0.41
C ASP A 70 12.38 -4.26 0.02
N GLU A 71 12.25 -4.66 -1.23
CA GLU A 71 12.98 -5.77 -1.79
C GLU A 71 14.13 -5.23 -2.62
N LEU A 72 15.37 -5.63 -2.25
CA LEU A 72 16.57 -5.04 -2.83
C LEU A 72 16.76 -5.34 -4.31
N GLU A 73 16.16 -6.42 -4.81
CA GLU A 73 16.28 -6.84 -6.20
C GLU A 73 14.98 -6.69 -6.99
N LEU A 74 14.03 -5.92 -6.48
CA LEU A 74 12.77 -5.71 -7.18
C LEU A 74 12.99 -5.01 -8.51
N GLN A 75 12.60 -5.65 -9.61
CA GLN A 75 12.81 -5.13 -10.95
C GLN A 75 11.56 -4.50 -11.55
N SER A 76 10.39 -4.97 -11.17
CA SER A 76 9.15 -4.39 -11.66
C SER A 76 8.06 -4.61 -10.63
N ALA A 77 7.16 -3.64 -10.53
CA ALA A 77 6.03 -3.69 -9.63
C ALA A 77 4.73 -3.83 -10.43
N GLY A 78 3.73 -4.38 -9.76
CA GLY A 78 2.38 -4.36 -10.24
C GLY A 78 1.97 -5.55 -11.10
N SER A 79 0.68 -5.79 -11.08
CA SER A 79 0.01 -6.79 -11.90
C SER A 79 -1.31 -6.19 -12.34
N ARG A 80 -1.64 -6.34 -13.62
CA ARG A 80 -2.87 -5.78 -14.18
C ARG A 80 -4.13 -6.51 -13.71
N SER A 81 -3.98 -7.72 -13.20
CA SER A 81 -5.11 -8.56 -12.80
C SER A 81 -5.35 -8.55 -11.29
N PHE A 82 -4.59 -7.80 -10.53
CA PHE A 82 -4.67 -7.81 -9.07
C PHE A 82 -4.96 -6.40 -8.53
N PHE A 83 -5.96 -6.30 -7.66
CA PHE A 83 -6.33 -5.08 -6.96
C PHE A 83 -6.47 -5.37 -5.48
N LEU A 84 -6.12 -4.41 -4.65
CA LEU A 84 -6.57 -4.37 -3.27
C LEU A 84 -7.74 -3.41 -3.21
N THR A 85 -8.90 -3.90 -2.81
CA THR A 85 -10.10 -3.07 -2.72
C THR A 85 -10.35 -2.70 -1.27
N VAL A 86 -10.38 -1.41 -1.01
CA VAL A 86 -10.74 -0.87 0.31
C VAL A 86 -12.20 -0.44 0.29
N THR A 87 -12.97 -0.99 1.20
CA THR A 87 -14.37 -0.62 1.37
C THR A 87 -14.50 0.32 2.55
N PHE A 88 -15.03 1.50 2.29
CA PHE A 88 -15.18 2.57 3.29
C PHE A 88 -16.63 2.69 3.72
N GLU A 89 -16.84 3.26 4.90
CA GLU A 89 -18.19 3.52 5.40
C GLU A 89 -18.83 4.74 4.74
N ALA A 90 -18.03 5.73 4.34
CA ALA A 90 -18.54 7.00 3.82
C ALA A 90 -17.90 7.38 2.49
N GLU A 91 -18.68 8.05 1.63
CA GLU A 91 -18.19 8.54 0.34
C GLU A 91 -17.04 9.54 0.49
N ALA A 92 -17.05 10.34 1.55
CA ALA A 92 -15.99 11.30 1.81
C ALA A 92 -14.61 10.61 1.96
N GLN A 93 -14.59 9.43 2.54
CA GLN A 93 -13.36 8.65 2.69
C GLN A 93 -12.85 8.12 1.33
N VAL A 94 -13.77 7.68 0.47
CA VAL A 94 -13.43 7.27 -0.90
C VAL A 94 -12.80 8.43 -1.66
N LYS A 95 -13.42 9.61 -1.59
CA LYS A 95 -12.95 10.79 -2.29
C LYS A 95 -11.59 11.25 -1.79
N LEU A 96 -11.36 11.19 -0.49
CA LEU A 96 -10.06 11.53 0.08
C LEU A 96 -8.97 10.58 -0.41
N ALA A 97 -9.20 9.27 -0.33
CA ALA A 97 -8.25 8.28 -0.81
C ALA A 97 -7.96 8.46 -2.30
N TYR A 98 -9.01 8.66 -3.08
CA TYR A 98 -8.90 8.92 -4.52
C TYR A 98 -8.00 10.13 -4.80
N GLU A 99 -8.23 11.24 -4.11
CA GLU A 99 -7.43 12.44 -4.29
C GLU A 99 -5.97 12.21 -3.91
N VAL A 100 -5.73 11.61 -2.75
CA VAL A 100 -4.36 11.36 -2.26
C VAL A 100 -3.59 10.45 -3.20
N LEU A 101 -4.18 9.34 -3.62
CA LEU A 101 -3.48 8.34 -4.45
C LEU A 101 -3.27 8.80 -5.88
N THR A 102 -4.13 9.65 -6.41
CA THR A 102 -4.02 10.10 -7.81
C THR A 102 -3.14 11.33 -7.99
N ARG A 103 -2.70 11.99 -6.93
CA ARG A 103 -1.81 13.17 -7.04
C ARG A 103 -0.54 12.84 -7.82
N GLU A 104 0.04 11.67 -7.58
CA GLU A 104 1.24 11.21 -8.29
C GLU A 104 1.02 9.85 -8.95
N GLY A 105 -0.22 9.38 -9.00
CA GLY A 105 -0.62 8.14 -9.63
C GLY A 105 -1.47 8.40 -10.86
N SER A 106 -2.33 7.45 -11.19
CA SER A 106 -3.22 7.57 -12.34
C SER A 106 -4.60 6.98 -12.04
N ILE A 107 -5.57 7.39 -12.86
CA ILE A 107 -6.96 6.96 -12.71
C ILE A 107 -7.24 5.85 -13.70
N LEU A 108 -7.75 4.71 -13.22
CA LEU A 108 -8.26 3.63 -14.08
C LEU A 108 -9.75 3.85 -14.32
N GLN A 109 -10.52 4.05 -13.26
CA GLN A 109 -11.93 4.40 -13.35
C GLN A 109 -12.19 5.58 -12.41
N PRO A 110 -12.76 6.69 -12.93
CA PRO A 110 -13.04 7.85 -12.09
C PRO A 110 -14.17 7.58 -11.11
N LEU A 111 -14.31 8.48 -10.14
CA LEU A 111 -15.39 8.42 -9.16
C LEU A 111 -16.75 8.37 -9.84
N ARG A 112 -17.56 7.39 -9.45
CA ARG A 112 -18.93 7.25 -9.95
C ARG A 112 -19.73 6.33 -9.04
N SER A 113 -21.04 6.29 -9.20
CA SER A 113 -21.87 5.28 -8.59
C SER A 113 -22.00 4.08 -9.52
N THR A 114 -22.19 2.91 -8.94
CA THR A 114 -22.42 1.67 -9.66
C THR A 114 -23.62 0.94 -9.03
N THR A 115 -23.96 -0.23 -9.57
CA THR A 115 -25.02 -1.05 -9.00
C THR A 115 -24.68 -1.61 -7.64
N TYR A 116 -23.38 -1.65 -7.28
CA TYR A 116 -22.90 -2.26 -6.03
C TYR A 116 -22.24 -1.27 -5.08
N SER A 117 -22.14 0.01 -5.46
CA SER A 117 -21.54 1.03 -4.60
C SER A 117 -22.09 2.40 -4.95
N SER A 118 -22.35 3.22 -3.92
CA SER A 118 -22.78 4.62 -4.12
C SER A 118 -21.63 5.49 -4.61
N CYS A 119 -20.39 5.10 -4.35
CA CYS A 119 -19.21 5.85 -4.77
C CYS A 119 -18.04 4.88 -4.90
N MET A 120 -17.55 4.71 -6.12
CA MET A 120 -16.42 3.84 -6.37
C MET A 120 -15.45 4.50 -7.34
N ALA A 121 -14.20 4.05 -7.27
CA ALA A 121 -13.15 4.41 -8.22
C ALA A 121 -12.10 3.31 -8.23
N SER A 122 -11.28 3.28 -9.26
CA SER A 122 -10.07 2.47 -9.25
C SER A 122 -8.90 3.30 -9.77
N VAL A 123 -7.75 3.11 -9.12
CA VAL A 123 -6.58 3.94 -9.34
C VAL A 123 -5.31 3.07 -9.35
N ILE A 124 -4.25 3.63 -9.93
CA ILE A 124 -2.90 3.10 -9.79
C ILE A 124 -2.13 4.14 -9.01
N ASP A 125 -1.52 3.73 -7.89
CA ASP A 125 -0.76 4.68 -7.09
C ASP A 125 0.62 4.96 -7.68
N LYS A 126 1.38 5.85 -7.04
CA LYS A 126 2.74 6.23 -7.47
C LYS A 126 3.67 5.03 -7.60
N PHE A 127 3.43 3.98 -6.84
CA PHE A 127 4.29 2.78 -6.79
C PHE A 127 3.78 1.65 -7.69
N GLU A 128 2.79 1.96 -8.54
CA GLU A 128 2.18 1.03 -9.52
C GLU A 128 1.28 -0.04 -8.90
N PHE A 129 0.88 0.12 -7.63
CA PHE A 129 -0.14 -0.74 -7.05
C PHE A 129 -1.54 -0.26 -7.44
N ARG A 130 -2.42 -1.24 -7.67
CA ARG A 130 -3.80 -0.99 -8.08
C ARG A 130 -4.72 -1.08 -6.88
N TRP A 131 -5.53 -0.05 -6.70
CA TRP A 131 -6.49 0.05 -5.61
C TRP A 131 -7.89 0.21 -6.15
N GLY A 132 -8.80 -0.61 -5.64
CA GLY A 132 -10.23 -0.35 -5.73
C GLY A 132 -10.66 0.43 -4.49
N LEU A 133 -11.46 1.46 -4.67
CA LEU A 133 -11.96 2.31 -3.60
C LEU A 133 -13.48 2.33 -3.72
N MET A 134 -14.20 1.96 -2.66
CA MET A 134 -15.65 1.91 -2.77
C MET A 134 -16.35 2.01 -1.42
N THR A 135 -17.62 2.40 -1.46
CA THR A 135 -18.53 2.20 -0.36
C THR A 135 -19.33 0.92 -0.61
N GLU A 136 -19.80 0.28 0.44
CA GLU A 136 -20.78 -0.76 0.26
C GLU A 136 -22.11 -0.16 -0.13
N GLN A 137 -22.91 -0.91 -0.86
CA GLN A 137 -24.27 -0.52 -1.16
C GLN A 137 -25.13 -0.68 0.09
N ALA A 138 -25.82 0.38 0.44
CA ALA A 138 -26.74 0.37 1.57
C ALA A 138 -27.99 -0.46 1.26
#